data_28f8678a53b40fc9279e99a68389c192
#
_entry.id   28f8678a53b40fc9279e99a68389c192
#
_cell.length_a   1.000
_cell.length_b   1.000
_cell.length_c   1.000
_cell.angle_alpha   90.00
_cell.angle_beta   90.00
_cell.angle_gamma   90.00
#
_symmetry.space_group_name_H-M   'P 1'
#
loop_
_entity.id
_entity.type
_entity.pdbx_description
1 polymer ?
#
loop_
_entity_poly.entity_id
_entity_poly.type
_entity_poly.pdbx_seq_one_letter_code
_entity_poly.pdbx_strand_id
1 'polypeptide(L)'
;DSLFMLSATPNSQKKKTIAQAEAGLWRLLDQLKTTPPSAEELERVRAQVIAGLVYERDSITSQATAIGQLETVGLSWKLMDTELAELQSVTPEDIQKAARTYFTRERMSVAHVLPEESAHD
;
A
#
# COMPACT_ATOMS: atom_id res chain seq x y z
N ASP A 1 -8.15 9.87 9.01
CA ASP A 1 -6.86 9.16 9.15
C ASP A 1 -6.93 7.88 8.32
N SER A 2 -5.88 7.59 7.55
CA SER A 2 -5.77 6.37 6.73
C SER A 2 -4.68 5.47 7.26
N LEU A 3 -4.84 4.15 7.05
CA LEU A 3 -3.87 3.14 7.42
C LEU A 3 -3.10 2.70 6.16
N PHE A 4 -1.76 2.75 6.24
CA PHE A 4 -0.90 2.12 5.25
C PHE A 4 -0.45 0.76 5.76
N MET A 5 -0.80 -0.30 5.05
CA MET A 5 -0.52 -1.67 5.47
C MET A 5 0.43 -2.37 4.51
N LEU A 6 1.47 -2.98 5.08
CA LEU A 6 2.35 -3.90 4.39
C LEU A 6 2.16 -5.31 4.95
N SER A 7 2.05 -6.27 4.07
CA SER A 7 1.95 -7.69 4.43
C SER A 7 3.05 -8.48 3.75
N ALA A 8 3.65 -9.42 4.46
CA ALA A 8 4.65 -10.33 3.90
C ALA A 8 4.52 -11.72 4.51
N THR A 9 4.53 -12.73 3.65
CA THR A 9 4.56 -14.13 4.06
C THR A 9 5.93 -14.71 3.74
N PRO A 10 6.68 -15.16 4.76
CA PRO A 10 7.97 -15.79 4.53
C PRO A 10 7.84 -17.08 3.71
N ASN A 11 8.77 -17.30 2.78
CA ASN A 11 8.80 -18.55 2.04
C ASN A 11 9.43 -19.67 2.91
N SER A 12 8.57 -20.53 3.45
CA SER A 12 8.98 -21.65 4.32
C SER A 12 9.89 -22.66 3.62
N GLN A 13 9.68 -22.92 2.32
CA GLN A 13 10.51 -23.83 1.53
C GLN A 13 11.96 -23.32 1.41
N LYS A 14 12.15 -22.00 1.42
CA LYS A 14 13.47 -21.36 1.42
C LYS A 14 13.98 -21.05 2.84
N LYS A 15 13.36 -21.63 3.87
CA LYS A 15 13.72 -21.42 5.28
C LYS A 15 13.82 -19.94 5.67
N LYS A 16 12.97 -19.09 5.10
CA LYS A 16 12.93 -17.67 5.44
C LYS A 16 12.12 -17.46 6.72
N THR A 17 12.62 -16.60 7.58
CA THR A 17 11.97 -16.27 8.87
C THR A 17 11.15 -14.99 8.77
N ILE A 18 10.22 -14.81 9.71
CA ILE A 18 9.43 -13.57 9.87
C ILE A 18 10.37 -12.37 10.07
N ALA A 19 11.39 -12.52 10.90
CA ALA A 19 12.37 -11.45 11.13
C ALA A 19 13.11 -11.03 9.85
N GLN A 20 13.44 -11.99 8.97
CA GLN A 20 14.04 -11.69 7.67
C GLN A 20 13.07 -10.96 6.72
N ALA A 21 11.78 -11.32 6.75
CA ALA A 21 10.76 -10.65 5.97
C ALA A 21 10.56 -9.21 6.45
N GLU A 22 10.44 -9.00 7.76
CA GLU A 22 10.31 -7.67 8.37
C GLU A 22 11.52 -6.79 8.05
N ALA A 23 12.75 -7.30 8.25
CA ALA A 23 13.96 -6.58 7.89
C ALA A 23 14.03 -6.23 6.39
N GLY A 24 13.50 -7.11 5.53
CA GLY A 24 13.37 -6.86 4.10
C GLY A 24 12.44 -5.69 3.78
N LEU A 25 11.27 -5.65 4.41
CA LEU A 25 10.32 -4.54 4.26
C LEU A 25 10.92 -3.21 4.72
N TRP A 26 11.56 -3.20 5.88
CA TRP A 26 12.22 -1.99 6.39
C TRP A 26 13.32 -1.49 5.46
N ARG A 27 14.13 -2.38 4.93
CA ARG A 27 15.18 -2.00 3.97
C ARG A 27 14.59 -1.30 2.73
N LEU A 28 13.47 -1.79 2.20
CA LEU A 28 12.80 -1.18 1.06
C LEU A 28 12.22 0.19 1.40
N LEU A 29 11.60 0.33 2.57
CA LEU A 29 11.08 1.62 3.04
C LEU A 29 12.22 2.62 3.27
N ASP A 30 13.33 2.21 3.87
CA ASP A 30 14.48 3.09 4.10
C ASP A 30 15.18 3.47 2.78
N GLN A 31 15.21 2.56 1.81
CA GLN A 31 15.67 2.89 0.45
C GLN A 31 14.78 3.96 -0.18
N LEU A 32 13.46 3.85 -0.08
CA LEU A 32 12.52 4.82 -0.62
C LEU A 32 12.67 6.21 0.03
N LYS A 33 13.05 6.28 1.31
CA LYS A 33 13.36 7.55 2.00
C LYS A 33 14.62 8.22 1.49
N THR A 34 15.59 7.44 1.01
CA THR A 34 16.89 7.95 0.55
C THR A 34 16.93 8.21 -0.95
N THR A 35 16.29 7.35 -1.71
CA THR A 35 16.28 7.39 -3.17
C THR A 35 14.84 7.35 -3.66
N PRO A 36 14.35 8.38 -4.36
CA PRO A 36 13.02 8.34 -4.95
C PRO A 36 12.93 7.24 -6.02
N PRO A 37 11.74 6.72 -6.34
CA PRO A 37 11.57 5.77 -7.42
C PRO A 37 11.98 6.40 -8.75
N SER A 38 12.39 5.60 -9.71
CA SER A 38 12.64 6.09 -11.06
C SER A 38 11.33 6.53 -11.74
N ALA A 39 11.43 7.43 -12.72
CA ALA A 39 10.27 7.85 -13.51
C ALA A 39 9.60 6.65 -14.22
N GLU A 40 10.40 5.71 -14.74
CA GLU A 40 9.90 4.50 -15.38
C GLU A 40 9.13 3.60 -14.40
N GLU A 41 9.65 3.42 -13.18
CA GLU A 41 8.98 2.64 -12.14
C GLU A 41 7.66 3.29 -11.72
N LEU A 42 7.65 4.62 -11.53
CA LEU A 42 6.45 5.36 -11.20
C LEU A 42 5.40 5.26 -12.30
N GLU A 43 5.78 5.42 -13.57
CA GLU A 43 4.85 5.28 -14.71
C GLU A 43 4.26 3.88 -14.80
N ARG A 44 5.08 2.84 -14.59
CA ARG A 44 4.59 1.46 -14.58
C ARG A 44 3.55 1.23 -13.48
N VAL A 45 3.83 1.70 -12.26
CA VAL A 45 2.90 1.58 -11.12
C VAL A 45 1.64 2.40 -11.37
N ARG A 46 1.79 3.63 -11.86
CA ARG A 46 0.66 4.50 -12.21
C ARG A 46 -0.26 3.84 -13.22
N ALA A 47 0.27 3.26 -14.29
CA ALA A 47 -0.52 2.55 -15.29
C ALA A 47 -1.31 1.37 -14.66
N GLN A 48 -0.71 0.63 -13.73
CA GLN A 48 -1.38 -0.47 -13.03
C GLN A 48 -2.53 0.04 -12.14
N VAL A 49 -2.32 1.12 -11.39
CA VAL A 49 -3.36 1.70 -10.53
C VAL A 49 -4.50 2.26 -11.35
N ILE A 50 -4.20 3.00 -12.42
CA ILE A 50 -5.21 3.55 -13.35
C ILE A 50 -6.05 2.42 -13.96
N ALA A 51 -5.41 1.35 -14.43
CA ALA A 51 -6.13 0.19 -14.95
C ALA A 51 -7.07 -0.42 -13.91
N GLY A 52 -6.62 -0.55 -12.64
CA GLY A 52 -7.45 -1.00 -11.53
C GLY A 52 -8.69 -0.11 -11.33
N LEU A 53 -8.50 1.21 -11.25
CA LEU A 53 -9.60 2.17 -11.09
C LEU A 53 -10.61 2.11 -12.24
N VAL A 54 -10.14 1.91 -13.48
CA VAL A 54 -11.02 1.76 -14.65
C VAL A 54 -11.85 0.47 -14.51
N TYR A 55 -11.23 -0.66 -14.17
CA TYR A 55 -11.94 -1.92 -13.98
C TYR A 55 -12.94 -1.88 -12.82
N GLU A 56 -12.61 -1.20 -11.73
CA GLU A 56 -13.54 -1.02 -10.61
C GLU A 56 -14.79 -0.24 -11.02
N ARG A 57 -14.68 0.71 -11.94
CA ARG A 57 -15.81 1.48 -12.47
C ARG A 57 -16.76 0.67 -13.34
N ASP A 58 -16.35 -0.48 -13.86
CA ASP A 58 -17.22 -1.37 -14.62
C ASP A 58 -18.18 -2.19 -13.71
N SER A 59 -17.92 -2.22 -12.41
CA SER A 59 -18.73 -2.95 -11.43
C SER A 59 -19.65 -2.00 -10.67
N ILE A 60 -20.97 -2.18 -10.82
CA ILE A 60 -21.98 -1.43 -10.07
C ILE A 60 -21.78 -1.59 -8.56
N THR A 61 -21.45 -2.79 -8.10
CA THR A 61 -21.20 -3.07 -6.69
C THR A 61 -19.96 -2.31 -6.19
N SER A 62 -18.88 -2.30 -6.96
CA SER A 62 -17.66 -1.57 -6.60
C SER A 62 -17.91 -0.07 -6.53
N GLN A 63 -18.62 0.50 -7.51
CA GLN A 63 -18.99 1.91 -7.48
C GLN A 63 -19.87 2.26 -6.27
N ALA A 64 -20.90 1.47 -5.97
CA ALA A 64 -21.76 1.69 -4.82
C ALA A 64 -20.96 1.61 -3.50
N THR A 65 -20.04 0.66 -3.39
CA THR A 65 -19.16 0.51 -2.22
C THR A 65 -18.24 1.71 -2.06
N ALA A 66 -17.59 2.17 -3.12
CA ALA A 66 -16.69 3.31 -3.08
C ALA A 66 -17.42 4.60 -2.67
N ILE A 67 -18.59 4.87 -3.26
CA ILE A 67 -19.44 6.00 -2.88
C ILE A 67 -19.84 5.89 -1.41
N GLY A 68 -20.34 4.73 -0.98
CA GLY A 68 -20.77 4.50 0.39
C GLY A 68 -19.63 4.67 1.40
N GLN A 69 -18.45 4.21 1.10
CA GLN A 69 -17.25 4.38 1.96
C GLN A 69 -16.89 5.86 2.13
N LEU A 70 -16.84 6.63 1.06
CA LEU A 70 -16.52 8.05 1.12
C LEU A 70 -17.57 8.82 1.94
N GLU A 71 -18.85 8.65 1.63
CA GLU A 71 -19.94 9.36 2.31
C GLU A 71 -20.05 8.97 3.80
N THR A 72 -19.78 7.72 4.15
CA THR A 72 -19.85 7.23 5.54
C THR A 72 -18.79 7.89 6.44
N VAL A 73 -17.64 8.25 5.89
CA VAL A 73 -16.58 8.93 6.64
C VAL A 73 -16.63 10.47 6.50
N GLY A 74 -17.70 11.00 5.89
CA GLY A 74 -17.90 12.44 5.72
C GLY A 74 -17.11 13.05 4.56
N LEU A 75 -16.62 12.24 3.63
CA LEU A 75 -15.99 12.68 2.39
C LEU A 75 -17.00 12.65 1.25
N SER A 76 -16.87 13.56 0.29
CA SER A 76 -17.75 13.59 -0.87
C SER A 76 -17.34 12.52 -1.89
N TRP A 77 -18.33 11.81 -2.44
CA TRP A 77 -18.12 10.88 -3.57
C TRP A 77 -17.47 11.55 -4.78
N LYS A 78 -17.58 12.89 -4.93
CA LYS A 78 -16.97 13.67 -6.01
C LYS A 78 -15.43 13.58 -6.01
N LEU A 79 -14.81 13.15 -4.91
CA LEU A 79 -13.37 12.88 -4.88
C LEU A 79 -12.97 11.80 -5.89
N MET A 80 -13.88 10.88 -6.24
CA MET A 80 -13.63 9.88 -7.27
C MET A 80 -13.36 10.49 -8.65
N ASP A 81 -13.88 11.69 -8.92
CA ASP A 81 -13.68 12.39 -10.19
C ASP A 81 -12.29 13.03 -10.28
N THR A 82 -11.70 13.41 -9.15
CA THR A 82 -10.37 14.05 -9.08
C THR A 82 -9.23 13.06 -8.88
N GLU A 83 -9.53 11.87 -8.37
CA GLU A 83 -8.54 10.85 -8.02
C GLU A 83 -7.57 10.53 -9.15
N LEU A 84 -8.08 10.40 -10.36
CA LEU A 84 -7.26 10.10 -11.55
C LEU A 84 -6.27 11.24 -11.86
N ALA A 85 -6.73 12.48 -11.80
CA ALA A 85 -5.90 13.65 -12.05
C ALA A 85 -4.84 13.82 -10.96
N GLU A 86 -5.22 13.60 -9.70
CA GLU A 86 -4.30 13.62 -8.55
C GLU A 86 -3.22 12.54 -8.70
N LEU A 87 -3.59 11.31 -9.06
CA LEU A 87 -2.66 10.22 -9.28
C LEU A 87 -1.67 10.54 -10.42
N GLN A 88 -2.13 11.20 -11.48
CA GLN A 88 -1.28 11.62 -12.59
C GLN A 88 -0.28 12.72 -12.19
N SER A 89 -0.60 13.53 -11.20
CA SER A 89 0.25 14.63 -10.73
C SER A 89 1.36 14.19 -9.76
N VAL A 90 1.27 12.98 -9.17
CA VAL A 90 2.26 12.48 -8.20
C VAL A 90 3.65 12.38 -8.82
N THR A 91 4.63 12.93 -8.14
CA THR A 91 6.04 12.89 -8.54
C THR A 91 6.85 11.87 -7.71
N PRO A 92 8.03 11.43 -8.20
CA PRO A 92 8.94 10.61 -7.39
C PRO A 92 9.32 11.27 -6.05
N GLU A 93 9.46 12.58 -6.02
CA GLU A 93 9.78 13.38 -4.85
C GLU A 93 8.63 13.38 -3.83
N ASP A 94 7.38 13.39 -4.29
CA ASP A 94 6.20 13.30 -3.41
C ASP A 94 6.17 11.94 -2.70
N ILE A 95 6.48 10.87 -3.41
CA ILE A 95 6.57 9.52 -2.83
C ILE A 95 7.68 9.47 -1.77
N GLN A 96 8.86 10.01 -2.08
CA GLN A 96 9.97 10.05 -1.13
C GLN A 96 9.60 10.88 0.10
N LYS A 97 8.98 12.04 -0.09
CA LYS A 97 8.52 12.92 1.00
C LYS A 97 7.49 12.20 1.88
N ALA A 98 6.52 11.52 1.28
CA ALA A 98 5.55 10.71 2.02
C ALA A 98 6.24 9.60 2.83
N ALA A 99 7.19 8.88 2.22
CA ALA A 99 7.94 7.84 2.90
C ALA A 99 8.70 8.36 4.12
N ARG A 100 9.37 9.50 4.01
CA ARG A 100 10.08 10.15 5.13
C ARG A 100 9.15 10.60 6.24
N THR A 101 7.95 11.08 5.87
CA THR A 101 6.99 11.65 6.81
C THR A 101 6.22 10.58 7.58
N TYR A 102 5.82 9.51 6.91
CA TYR A 102 4.85 8.56 7.46
C TYR A 102 5.45 7.22 7.85
N PHE A 103 6.47 6.71 7.17
CA PHE A 103 7.01 5.38 7.43
C PHE A 103 8.12 5.41 8.49
N THR A 104 7.77 5.85 9.68
CA THR A 104 8.69 5.89 10.83
C THR A 104 8.36 4.76 11.81
N ARG A 105 9.36 4.36 12.61
CA ARG A 105 9.18 3.27 13.59
C ARG A 105 8.19 3.65 14.69
N GLU A 106 8.10 4.92 15.03
CA GLU A 106 7.21 5.45 16.07
C GLU A 106 5.73 5.38 15.67
N ARG A 107 5.46 5.29 14.36
CA ARG A 107 4.10 5.22 13.80
C ARG A 107 3.70 3.83 13.36
N MET A 108 4.51 2.82 13.68
CA MET A 108 4.31 1.46 13.22
C MET A 108 3.65 0.59 14.29
N SER A 109 2.74 -0.26 13.84
CA SER A 109 2.31 -1.45 14.59
C SER A 109 2.68 -2.69 13.77
N VAL A 110 3.24 -3.69 14.42
CA VAL A 110 3.63 -4.97 13.79
C VAL A 110 2.84 -6.09 14.41
N ALA A 111 2.27 -6.95 13.58
CA ALA A 111 1.64 -8.19 13.99
C ALA A 111 2.36 -9.37 13.32
N HIS A 112 2.78 -10.33 14.11
CA HIS A 112 3.32 -11.61 13.64
C HIS A 112 2.27 -12.70 13.84
N VAL A 113 1.87 -13.35 12.75
CA VAL A 113 0.98 -14.51 12.81
C VAL A 113 1.85 -15.75 12.67
N LEU A 114 1.85 -16.57 13.73
CA LEU A 114 2.56 -17.84 13.78
C LEU A 114 1.56 -18.99 13.64
N PRO A 115 1.94 -20.09 12.94
CA PRO A 115 1.12 -21.27 12.98
C PRO A 115 1.07 -21.81 14.42
N GLU A 116 -0.08 -22.26 14.85
CA GLU A 116 -0.21 -22.96 16.11
C GLU A 116 0.56 -24.30 16.00
N GLU A 117 1.47 -24.57 16.94
CA GLU A 117 2.10 -25.87 17.02
C GLU A 117 0.99 -26.89 17.31
N SER A 118 0.59 -27.67 16.31
CA SER A 118 -0.30 -28.78 16.55
C SER A 118 0.42 -29.76 17.48
N ALA A 119 -0.06 -29.85 18.71
CA ALA A 119 0.27 -30.92 19.60
C ALA A 119 -0.31 -32.21 18.99
N HIS A 120 0.45 -32.84 18.12
CA HIS A 120 0.20 -34.22 17.73
C HIS A 120 0.94 -35.09 18.72
N ASP A 121 0.21 -35.57 19.72
CA ASP A 121 0.54 -36.78 20.46
C ASP A 121 0.45 -38.02 19.54
#